data_0fa71ea6c9ac4940198e16830c2ae45c
#
_entry.id   0fa71ea6c9ac4940198e16830c2ae45c
#
_cell.length_a   1.000
_cell.length_b   1.000
_cell.length_c   1.000
_cell.angle_alpha   90.00
_cell.angle_beta   90.00
_cell.angle_gamma   90.00
#
_symmetry.space_group_name_H-M   'P 1'
#
loop_
_entity.id
_entity.type
_entity.pdbx_description
1 polymer ?
#
loop_
_entity_poly.entity_id
_entity_poly.type
_entity_poly.pdbx_seq_one_letter_code
_entity_poly.pdbx_strand_id
1 'polypeptide(L)'
;RTIENVAGEDLRWFWRGWFINSWKVDQAITNVKYVKNDPTQGVLITIENLEQMPMPVVIEFKNKSGSTTRQTLPVEIWKRNTSWTFKHDSTEELTKITIDPDYVLPDVNSGNNKWQSTDGTESAEIFSNYTGDFISSETEMSITITEGNSGLEIQIGAQGPFPLESEGNGEFIFEPAALV
;
A
#
# COMPACT_ATOMS: atom_id res chain seq x y z
N ARG A 1 32.91 0.67 18.65
CA ARG A 1 34.00 1.00 17.69
C ARG A 1 34.54 -0.26 16.98
N THR A 2 34.77 -1.38 17.67
CA THR A 2 35.30 -2.59 17.03
C THR A 2 34.33 -3.19 16.00
N ILE A 3 33.05 -3.26 16.33
CA ILE A 3 32.01 -3.79 15.42
C ILE A 3 31.83 -2.86 14.22
N GLU A 4 31.77 -1.56 14.42
CA GLU A 4 31.65 -0.55 13.36
C GLU A 4 32.86 -0.60 12.40
N ASN A 5 34.08 -0.81 12.95
CA ASN A 5 35.28 -0.93 12.14
C ASN A 5 35.28 -2.20 11.28
N VAL A 6 34.70 -3.30 11.78
CA VAL A 6 34.58 -4.56 11.03
C VAL A 6 33.44 -4.46 10.00
N ALA A 7 32.30 -3.84 10.36
CA ALA A 7 31.18 -3.64 9.46
C ALA A 7 31.49 -2.61 8.34
N GLY A 8 32.43 -1.69 8.58
CA GLY A 8 32.70 -0.58 7.67
C GLY A 8 31.60 0.47 7.62
N GLU A 9 30.67 0.46 8.57
CA GLU A 9 29.45 1.28 8.59
C GLU A 9 29.25 1.93 9.95
N ASP A 10 28.56 3.07 9.95
CA ASP A 10 28.11 3.77 11.17
C ASP A 10 26.87 3.08 11.72
N LEU A 11 27.01 2.35 12.82
CA LEU A 11 25.94 1.61 13.49
C LEU A 11 25.33 2.36 14.68
N ARG A 12 25.57 3.67 14.84
CA ARG A 12 25.03 4.46 15.95
C ARG A 12 23.50 4.46 15.98
N TRP A 13 22.85 4.48 14.81
CA TRP A 13 21.42 4.38 14.68
C TRP A 13 20.88 3.06 15.25
N PHE A 14 21.56 1.94 14.97
CA PHE A 14 21.23 0.61 15.44
C PHE A 14 21.31 0.52 16.98
N TRP A 15 22.46 0.92 17.56
CA TRP A 15 22.64 0.90 19.01
C TRP A 15 21.66 1.81 19.73
N ARG A 16 21.39 2.99 19.15
CA ARG A 16 20.48 3.97 19.73
C ARG A 16 19.04 3.46 19.76
N GLY A 17 18.57 2.85 18.70
CA GLY A 17 17.19 2.34 18.59
C GLY A 17 16.95 1.08 19.42
N TRP A 18 17.83 0.09 19.27
CA TRP A 18 17.59 -1.22 19.88
C TRP A 18 18.04 -1.36 21.33
N PHE A 19 19.04 -0.61 21.77
CA PHE A 19 19.65 -0.79 23.10
C PHE A 19 19.47 0.39 24.04
N ILE A 20 19.35 1.60 23.52
CA ILE A 20 19.21 2.81 24.37
C ILE A 20 17.76 3.25 24.47
N ASN A 21 17.00 3.13 23.40
CA ASN A 21 15.59 3.52 23.33
C ASN A 21 14.71 2.27 23.08
N SER A 22 13.40 2.46 23.24
CA SER A 22 12.38 1.45 22.90
C SER A 22 11.69 1.83 21.59
N TRP A 23 12.49 2.10 20.55
CA TRP A 23 11.94 2.51 19.27
C TRP A 23 11.28 1.34 18.54
N LYS A 24 10.20 1.62 17.85
CA LYS A 24 9.45 0.65 17.07
C LYS A 24 9.78 0.78 15.60
N VAL A 25 9.64 -0.30 14.87
CA VAL A 25 9.70 -0.35 13.40
C VAL A 25 8.27 -0.32 12.87
N ASP A 26 8.00 0.54 11.91
CA ASP A 26 6.76 0.57 11.11
C ASP A 26 7.11 1.17 9.75
N GLN A 27 7.32 0.31 8.76
CA GLN A 27 7.62 0.69 7.38
C GLN A 27 6.36 0.48 6.55
N ALA A 28 5.98 1.47 5.75
CA ALA A 28 4.75 1.43 4.98
C ALA A 28 4.98 1.74 3.50
N ILE A 29 4.19 1.15 2.61
CA ILE A 29 4.04 1.59 1.22
C ILE A 29 2.85 2.53 1.17
N THR A 30 3.10 3.82 0.90
CA THR A 30 2.05 4.85 0.93
C THR A 30 1.59 5.31 -0.44
N ASN A 31 2.42 5.13 -1.48
CA ASN A 31 2.01 5.47 -2.83
C ASN A 31 2.75 4.63 -3.88
N VAL A 32 2.03 4.22 -4.92
CA VAL A 32 2.58 3.51 -6.08
C VAL A 32 1.96 4.11 -7.34
N LYS A 33 2.80 4.67 -8.22
CA LYS A 33 2.34 5.35 -9.43
C LYS A 33 3.25 5.05 -10.61
N TYR A 34 2.69 4.58 -11.70
CA TYR A 34 3.45 4.38 -12.94
C TYR A 34 3.88 5.72 -13.56
N VAL A 35 5.11 5.75 -14.05
CA VAL A 35 5.64 6.92 -14.78
C VAL A 35 4.80 7.13 -16.03
N LYS A 36 4.25 8.32 -16.19
CA LYS A 36 3.33 8.69 -17.29
C LYS A 36 2.11 7.76 -17.42
N ASN A 37 1.70 7.08 -16.35
CA ASN A 37 0.65 6.06 -16.35
C ASN A 37 0.93 4.88 -17.31
N ASP A 38 2.21 4.57 -17.55
CA ASP A 38 2.66 3.51 -18.44
C ASP A 38 3.56 2.52 -17.65
N PRO A 39 3.13 1.27 -17.42
CA PRO A 39 3.91 0.27 -16.69
C PRO A 39 5.29 0.00 -17.29
N THR A 40 5.47 0.22 -18.59
CA THR A 40 6.75 -0.01 -19.29
C THR A 40 7.79 1.08 -19.02
N GLN A 41 7.39 2.22 -18.45
CA GLN A 41 8.26 3.34 -18.13
C GLN A 41 8.82 3.27 -16.70
N GLY A 42 8.43 2.25 -15.95
CA GLY A 42 8.77 2.07 -14.54
C GLY A 42 7.74 2.66 -13.61
N VAL A 43 7.94 2.44 -12.32
CA VAL A 43 7.02 2.81 -11.25
C VAL A 43 7.72 3.67 -10.19
N LEU A 44 7.06 4.72 -9.75
CA LEU A 44 7.44 5.54 -8.59
C LEU A 44 6.75 4.96 -7.36
N ILE A 45 7.56 4.64 -6.35
CA ILE A 45 7.09 4.06 -5.11
C ILE A 45 7.49 4.97 -3.97
N THR A 46 6.54 5.33 -3.15
CA THR A 46 6.76 6.08 -1.91
C THR A 46 6.61 5.14 -0.73
N ILE A 47 7.64 5.12 0.10
CA ILE A 47 7.66 4.38 1.35
C ILE A 47 7.85 5.36 2.51
N GLU A 48 7.31 5.00 3.66
CA GLU A 48 7.42 5.80 4.87
C GLU A 48 7.92 4.97 6.06
N ASN A 49 8.67 5.62 6.94
CA ASN A 49 8.98 5.12 8.28
C ASN A 49 8.07 5.86 9.26
N LEU A 50 7.01 5.18 9.69
CA LEU A 50 5.95 5.77 10.51
C LEU A 50 6.31 5.82 12.00
N GLU A 51 7.33 5.06 12.39
CA GLU A 51 7.85 5.02 13.76
C GLU A 51 9.30 5.51 13.83
N GLN A 52 9.96 5.37 14.97
CA GLN A 52 11.24 6.01 15.21
C GLN A 52 12.47 5.20 14.78
N MET A 53 12.31 3.86 14.61
CA MET A 53 13.43 2.98 14.30
C MET A 53 13.74 2.97 12.81
N PRO A 54 14.85 3.58 12.37
CA PRO A 54 15.26 3.49 10.98
C PRO A 54 15.87 2.10 10.72
N MET A 55 15.38 1.41 9.72
CA MET A 55 15.93 0.14 9.25
C MET A 55 16.16 0.18 7.73
N PRO A 56 17.11 -0.56 7.20
CA PRO A 56 17.16 -0.83 5.75
C PRO A 56 15.83 -1.40 5.27
N VAL A 57 15.45 -1.11 4.04
CA VAL A 57 14.17 -1.58 3.48
C VAL A 57 14.43 -2.62 2.41
N VAL A 58 14.06 -3.85 2.67
CA VAL A 58 14.06 -4.93 1.68
C VAL A 58 12.69 -4.97 1.03
N ILE A 59 12.65 -4.82 -0.30
CA ILE A 59 11.42 -4.76 -1.06
C ILE A 59 11.42 -5.85 -2.12
N GLU A 60 10.33 -6.58 -2.20
CA GLU A 60 10.07 -7.56 -3.25
C GLU A 60 9.00 -7.05 -4.20
N PHE A 61 9.26 -7.15 -5.49
CA PHE A 61 8.34 -6.80 -6.58
C PHE A 61 7.92 -8.04 -7.32
N LYS A 62 6.63 -8.24 -7.52
CA LYS A 62 6.09 -9.32 -8.33
C LYS A 62 5.41 -8.75 -9.56
N ASN A 63 5.84 -9.19 -10.74
CA ASN A 63 5.28 -8.78 -12.02
C ASN A 63 4.06 -9.63 -12.41
N LYS A 64 3.30 -9.14 -13.37
CA LYS A 64 2.15 -9.85 -13.95
C LYS A 64 2.54 -11.20 -14.60
N SER A 65 3.76 -11.30 -15.13
CA SER A 65 4.34 -12.55 -15.62
C SER A 65 4.65 -13.57 -14.52
N GLY A 66 4.53 -13.18 -13.23
CA GLY A 66 4.85 -14.00 -12.06
C GLY A 66 6.33 -13.93 -11.66
N SER A 67 7.17 -13.21 -12.40
CA SER A 67 8.57 -13.01 -12.03
C SER A 67 8.69 -12.12 -10.79
N THR A 68 9.71 -12.40 -9.98
CA THR A 68 9.94 -11.70 -8.71
C THR A 68 11.34 -11.11 -8.70
N THR A 69 11.48 -9.87 -8.30
CA THR A 69 12.76 -9.18 -8.10
C THR A 69 12.83 -8.57 -6.72
N ARG A 70 14.03 -8.42 -6.17
CA ARG A 70 14.24 -7.78 -4.85
C ARG A 70 15.21 -6.62 -4.96
N GLN A 71 14.95 -5.59 -4.17
CA GLN A 71 15.80 -4.41 -4.02
C GLN A 71 15.96 -4.09 -2.54
N THR A 72 17.16 -3.70 -2.14
CA THR A 72 17.42 -3.21 -0.79
C THR A 72 17.77 -1.74 -0.84
N LEU A 73 17.05 -0.94 -0.07
CA LEU A 73 17.36 0.46 0.16
C LEU A 73 18.14 0.60 1.48
N PRO A 74 19.20 1.38 1.50
CA PRO A 74 20.03 1.53 2.70
C PRO A 74 19.34 2.37 3.77
N VAL A 75 19.73 2.19 5.02
CA VAL A 75 19.18 2.94 6.16
C VAL A 75 19.35 4.47 6.03
N GLU A 76 20.30 4.88 5.21
CA GLU A 76 20.61 6.29 4.95
C GLU A 76 19.47 7.09 4.36
N ILE A 77 18.50 6.44 3.70
CA ILE A 77 17.29 7.12 3.18
C ILE A 77 16.51 7.81 4.31
N TRP A 78 16.61 7.29 5.54
CA TRP A 78 15.93 7.80 6.74
C TRP A 78 16.71 8.87 7.51
N LYS A 79 17.92 9.25 7.09
CA LYS A 79 18.76 10.22 7.87
C LYS A 79 18.10 11.58 8.06
N ARG A 80 17.29 12.02 7.11
CA ARG A 80 16.66 13.35 7.11
C ARG A 80 15.20 13.34 6.74
N ASN A 81 14.67 12.19 6.39
CA ASN A 81 13.33 12.04 5.85
C ASN A 81 12.62 10.90 6.56
N THR A 82 11.33 11.04 6.77
CA THR A 82 10.43 9.95 7.16
C THR A 82 9.74 9.31 5.96
N SER A 83 9.81 9.94 4.78
CA SER A 83 9.25 9.48 3.52
C SER A 83 10.34 9.45 2.44
N TRP A 84 10.32 8.43 1.60
CA TRP A 84 11.28 8.26 0.52
C TRP A 84 10.58 7.75 -0.74
N THR A 85 10.76 8.50 -1.85
CA THR A 85 10.25 8.09 -3.16
C THR A 85 11.40 7.69 -4.06
N PHE A 86 11.29 6.52 -4.68
CA PHE A 86 12.27 6.03 -5.63
C PHE A 86 11.59 5.47 -6.88
N LYS A 87 12.34 5.37 -7.97
CA LYS A 87 11.89 4.73 -9.19
C LYS A 87 12.38 3.28 -9.22
N HIS A 88 11.46 2.34 -9.45
CA HIS A 88 11.79 0.98 -9.82
C HIS A 88 11.61 0.83 -11.35
N ASP A 89 12.66 0.36 -12.02
CA ASP A 89 12.64 0.17 -13.47
C ASP A 89 11.93 -1.15 -13.80
N SER A 90 10.62 -1.08 -13.93
CA SER A 90 9.80 -2.17 -14.42
C SER A 90 9.52 -1.97 -15.91
N THR A 91 9.49 -3.07 -16.66
CA THR A 91 9.05 -3.12 -18.07
C THR A 91 7.69 -3.77 -18.22
N GLU A 92 7.11 -4.21 -17.10
CA GLU A 92 5.84 -4.90 -16.99
C GLU A 92 5.03 -4.32 -15.83
N GLU A 93 3.76 -4.62 -15.84
CA GLU A 93 2.85 -4.32 -14.75
C GLU A 93 3.21 -5.12 -13.50
N LEU A 94 3.22 -4.43 -12.34
CA LEU A 94 3.42 -5.06 -11.05
C LEU A 94 2.07 -5.50 -10.49
N THR A 95 2.01 -6.71 -9.96
CA THR A 95 0.84 -7.24 -9.27
C THR A 95 0.94 -7.07 -7.77
N LYS A 96 2.18 -7.07 -7.22
CA LYS A 96 2.40 -6.93 -5.79
C LYS A 96 3.75 -6.32 -5.48
N ILE A 97 3.79 -5.50 -4.44
CA ILE A 97 5.01 -5.00 -3.80
C ILE A 97 4.93 -5.36 -2.32
N THR A 98 6.03 -5.87 -1.75
CA THR A 98 6.07 -6.26 -0.33
C THR A 98 7.34 -5.77 0.31
N ILE A 99 7.24 -5.00 1.38
CA ILE A 99 8.35 -4.67 2.28
C ILE A 99 8.53 -5.84 3.24
N ASP A 100 9.80 -6.13 3.56
CA ASP A 100 10.19 -7.24 4.45
C ASP A 100 9.49 -8.56 4.10
N PRO A 101 9.70 -9.09 2.88
CA PRO A 101 9.00 -10.29 2.41
C PRO A 101 9.30 -11.54 3.24
N ASP A 102 10.41 -11.55 3.96
CA ASP A 102 10.86 -12.67 4.79
C ASP A 102 10.46 -12.51 6.27
N TYR A 103 9.74 -11.44 6.64
CA TYR A 103 9.28 -11.14 8.01
C TYR A 103 10.40 -11.14 9.05
N VAL A 104 11.53 -10.53 8.70
CA VAL A 104 12.72 -10.44 9.56
C VAL A 104 12.61 -9.31 10.58
N LEU A 105 11.91 -8.24 10.22
CA LEU A 105 11.75 -7.06 11.07
C LEU A 105 10.56 -7.21 12.02
N PRO A 106 10.68 -6.75 13.29
CA PRO A 106 9.56 -6.68 14.21
C PRO A 106 8.68 -5.44 13.91
N ASP A 107 8.13 -5.40 12.71
CA ASP A 107 7.24 -4.34 12.27
C ASP A 107 5.92 -4.43 13.04
N VAL A 108 5.48 -3.30 13.62
CA VAL A 108 4.28 -3.26 14.46
C VAL A 108 2.99 -3.28 13.65
N ASN A 109 3.08 -3.00 12.35
CA ASN A 109 1.93 -2.99 11.43
C ASN A 109 2.29 -3.57 10.06
N SER A 110 2.56 -4.86 9.98
CA SER A 110 2.92 -5.52 8.72
C SER A 110 1.81 -5.51 7.65
N GLY A 111 0.61 -5.01 7.97
CA GLY A 111 -0.49 -4.85 7.02
C GLY A 111 -0.21 -3.77 5.97
N ASN A 112 0.47 -2.66 6.37
CA ASN A 112 0.82 -1.55 5.48
C ASN A 112 2.11 -1.78 4.67
N ASN A 113 2.77 -2.93 4.87
CA ASN A 113 3.97 -3.35 4.13
C ASN A 113 3.66 -3.90 2.73
N LYS A 114 2.41 -3.93 2.33
CA LYS A 114 1.98 -4.58 1.09
C LYS A 114 1.18 -3.61 0.24
N TRP A 115 1.48 -3.65 -1.05
CA TRP A 115 0.65 -3.06 -2.09
C TRP A 115 0.31 -4.14 -3.12
N GLN A 116 -0.92 -4.14 -3.58
CA GLN A 116 -1.40 -5.00 -4.66
C GLN A 116 -2.05 -4.15 -5.73
N SER A 117 -1.82 -4.52 -7.00
CA SER A 117 -2.51 -3.89 -8.11
C SER A 117 -3.98 -4.28 -8.07
N THR A 118 -4.86 -3.30 -8.22
CA THR A 118 -6.31 -3.51 -8.30
C THR A 118 -6.78 -3.95 -9.68
N ASP A 119 -5.85 -4.34 -10.58
CA ASP A 119 -6.20 -4.75 -11.92
C ASP A 119 -6.88 -6.14 -12.00
N GLY A 120 -8.16 -6.08 -12.12
CA GLY A 120 -9.02 -6.96 -12.93
C GLY A 120 -9.30 -8.38 -12.46
N THR A 121 -8.52 -8.99 -11.57
CA THR A 121 -8.76 -10.40 -11.16
C THR A 121 -9.03 -10.58 -9.66
N GLU A 122 -8.58 -9.65 -8.81
CA GLU A 122 -8.96 -9.67 -7.39
C GLU A 122 -10.19 -8.80 -7.09
N SER A 123 -10.58 -7.93 -8.02
CA SER A 123 -11.77 -7.09 -7.88
C SER A 123 -13.04 -7.92 -7.63
N ALA A 124 -13.19 -9.04 -8.32
CA ALA A 124 -14.39 -9.87 -8.20
C ALA A 124 -14.53 -10.54 -6.82
N GLU A 125 -13.43 -11.03 -6.23
CA GLU A 125 -13.49 -11.61 -4.88
C GLU A 125 -13.57 -10.55 -3.78
N ILE A 126 -12.94 -9.38 -3.99
CA ILE A 126 -13.00 -8.28 -3.02
C ILE A 126 -14.37 -7.62 -3.06
N PHE A 127 -14.93 -7.36 -4.25
CA PHE A 127 -16.24 -6.72 -4.40
C PHE A 127 -17.37 -7.59 -3.84
N SER A 128 -17.27 -8.91 -3.94
CA SER A 128 -18.27 -9.82 -3.36
C SER A 128 -18.45 -9.66 -1.83
N ASN A 129 -17.41 -9.18 -1.14
CA ASN A 129 -17.49 -8.91 0.30
C ASN A 129 -18.26 -7.61 0.63
N TYR A 130 -18.45 -6.74 -0.34
CA TYR A 130 -19.14 -5.45 -0.18
C TYR A 130 -20.51 -5.43 -0.84
N THR A 131 -20.84 -6.43 -1.66
CA THR A 131 -22.16 -6.54 -2.28
C THR A 131 -23.20 -7.04 -1.29
N GLY A 132 -24.41 -6.53 -1.36
CA GLY A 132 -25.51 -6.93 -0.51
C GLY A 132 -26.58 -5.84 -0.34
N ASP A 133 -27.60 -6.21 0.39
CA ASP A 133 -28.68 -5.31 0.76
C ASP A 133 -28.48 -4.82 2.19
N PHE A 134 -28.46 -3.52 2.37
CA PHE A 134 -28.27 -2.85 3.66
C PHE A 134 -29.50 -1.98 3.95
N ILE A 135 -29.92 -1.97 5.19
CA ILE A 135 -31.02 -1.12 5.66
C ILE A 135 -30.47 -0.21 6.75
N SER A 136 -30.60 1.10 6.57
CA SER A 136 -30.26 2.06 7.61
C SER A 136 -31.26 1.96 8.76
N SER A 137 -30.76 1.73 9.97
CA SER A 137 -31.60 1.67 11.19
C SER A 137 -32.18 3.03 11.60
N GLU A 138 -31.61 4.13 11.07
CA GLU A 138 -32.05 5.50 11.41
C GLU A 138 -33.07 6.07 10.42
N THR A 139 -32.97 5.71 9.14
CA THR A 139 -33.75 6.32 8.06
C THR A 139 -34.68 5.34 7.35
N GLU A 140 -34.64 4.04 7.68
CA GLU A 140 -35.36 2.96 6.97
C GLU A 140 -35.06 2.91 5.45
N MET A 141 -34.01 3.61 4.99
CA MET A 141 -33.60 3.57 3.59
C MET A 141 -32.89 2.25 3.26
N SER A 142 -33.33 1.61 2.18
CA SER A 142 -32.65 0.45 1.64
C SER A 142 -31.51 0.91 0.71
N ILE A 143 -30.35 0.31 0.88
CA ILE A 143 -29.16 0.50 0.06
C ILE A 143 -28.76 -0.86 -0.47
N THR A 144 -28.68 -1.00 -1.79
CA THR A 144 -28.17 -2.21 -2.44
C THR A 144 -26.83 -1.90 -3.09
N ILE A 145 -25.80 -2.66 -2.76
CA ILE A 145 -24.48 -2.57 -3.42
C ILE A 145 -24.32 -3.78 -4.32
N THR A 146 -24.05 -3.52 -5.60
CA THR A 146 -23.86 -4.54 -6.63
C THR A 146 -22.55 -4.33 -7.37
N GLU A 147 -22.05 -5.38 -8.02
CA GLU A 147 -20.90 -5.27 -8.89
C GLU A 147 -21.38 -4.84 -10.29
N GLY A 148 -20.88 -3.70 -10.76
CA GLY A 148 -21.10 -3.16 -12.10
C GLY A 148 -19.92 -3.42 -13.04
N ASN A 149 -20.00 -2.90 -14.27
CA ASN A 149 -18.98 -3.13 -15.30
C ASN A 149 -17.62 -2.51 -15.00
N SER A 150 -17.56 -1.50 -14.12
CA SER A 150 -16.34 -0.74 -13.80
C SER A 150 -16.00 -0.68 -12.30
N GLY A 151 -16.69 -1.44 -11.46
CA GLY A 151 -16.50 -1.44 -10.01
C GLY A 151 -17.82 -1.66 -9.27
N LEU A 152 -17.86 -1.27 -8.00
CA LEU A 152 -19.08 -1.31 -7.21
C LEU A 152 -20.06 -0.19 -7.61
N GLU A 153 -21.33 -0.53 -7.60
CA GLU A 153 -22.44 0.40 -7.82
C GLU A 153 -23.38 0.38 -6.61
N ILE A 154 -23.87 1.55 -6.24
CA ILE A 154 -24.84 1.74 -5.15
C ILE A 154 -26.20 2.13 -5.69
N GLN A 155 -27.22 1.46 -5.21
CA GLN A 155 -28.62 1.82 -5.41
C GLN A 155 -29.23 2.22 -4.09
N ILE A 156 -29.89 3.40 -4.05
CA ILE A 156 -30.51 3.94 -2.83
C ILE A 156 -32.02 4.00 -3.06
N GLY A 157 -32.76 3.08 -2.47
CA GLY A 157 -34.19 2.93 -2.71
C GLY A 157 -34.48 2.65 -4.19
N ALA A 158 -35.21 3.56 -4.86
CA ALA A 158 -35.55 3.49 -6.27
C ALA A 158 -34.57 4.27 -7.18
N GLN A 159 -33.55 4.89 -6.63
CA GLN A 159 -32.56 5.71 -7.36
C GLN A 159 -31.26 4.97 -7.59
N GLY A 160 -30.69 5.11 -8.77
CA GLY A 160 -29.41 4.50 -9.19
C GLY A 160 -29.60 3.49 -10.32
N PRO A 161 -28.61 2.60 -10.58
CA PRO A 161 -27.35 2.51 -9.84
C PRO A 161 -26.38 3.66 -10.11
N PHE A 162 -25.59 4.02 -9.11
CA PHE A 162 -24.53 5.03 -9.20
C PHE A 162 -23.17 4.39 -8.92
N PRO A 163 -22.12 4.77 -9.63
CA PRO A 163 -20.78 4.22 -9.39
C PRO A 163 -20.25 4.64 -8.01
N LEU A 164 -19.55 3.73 -7.35
CA LEU A 164 -18.78 3.99 -6.15
C LEU A 164 -17.30 4.15 -6.51
N GLU A 165 -16.69 5.24 -6.06
CA GLU A 165 -15.26 5.47 -6.24
C GLU A 165 -14.51 4.97 -5.01
N SER A 166 -13.44 4.17 -5.24
CA SER A 166 -12.60 3.65 -4.17
C SER A 166 -11.58 4.70 -3.74
N GLU A 167 -11.52 5.00 -2.44
CA GLU A 167 -10.44 5.80 -1.83
C GLU A 167 -9.30 4.93 -1.29
N GLY A 168 -9.39 3.62 -1.45
CA GLY A 168 -8.44 2.66 -0.88
C GLY A 168 -8.86 2.20 0.53
N ASN A 169 -8.12 1.24 1.09
CA ASN A 169 -8.36 0.67 2.43
C ASN A 169 -9.78 0.08 2.65
N GLY A 170 -10.52 -0.24 1.58
CA GLY A 170 -11.90 -0.70 1.69
C GLY A 170 -12.93 0.41 1.90
N GLU A 171 -12.53 1.66 1.72
CA GLU A 171 -13.41 2.83 1.77
C GLU A 171 -13.86 3.20 0.36
N PHE A 172 -15.15 3.48 0.24
CA PHE A 172 -15.79 3.87 -1.01
C PHE A 172 -16.63 5.13 -0.79
N ILE A 173 -16.53 6.06 -1.73
CA ILE A 173 -17.33 7.28 -1.72
C ILE A 173 -18.36 7.26 -2.84
N PHE A 174 -19.48 7.87 -2.54
CA PHE A 174 -20.54 8.16 -3.49
C PHE A 174 -20.63 9.68 -3.66
N GLU A 175 -20.34 10.17 -4.85
CA GLU A 175 -20.64 11.56 -5.20
C GLU A 175 -22.01 11.61 -5.89
N PRO A 176 -23.05 12.12 -5.20
CA PRO A 176 -24.33 12.35 -5.87
C PRO A 176 -24.09 13.39 -6.98
N ALA A 177 -24.34 13.00 -8.22
CA ALA A 177 -24.33 13.95 -9.32
C ALA A 177 -25.21 15.15 -8.93
N ALA A 178 -24.63 16.35 -8.96
CA ALA A 178 -25.38 17.57 -8.63
C ALA A 178 -26.68 17.59 -9.43
N LEU A 179 -27.80 17.54 -8.71
CA LEU A 179 -29.13 17.72 -9.31
C LEU A 179 -29.15 19.11 -9.93
N VAL A 180 -29.11 19.15 -11.25
CA VAL A 180 -29.35 20.37 -12.05
C VAL A 180 -30.83 20.60 -12.14
#